data_5d0e4f9faa79597ed4a916db15187cff
#
_entry.id   5d0e4f9faa79597ed4a916db15187cff
#
_cell.length_a   1.000
_cell.length_b   1.000
_cell.length_c   1.000
_cell.angle_alpha   90.00
_cell.angle_beta   90.00
_cell.angle_gamma   90.00
#
_symmetry.space_group_name_H-M   'P 1'
#
loop_
_entity.id
_entity.type
_entity.pdbx_description
1 polymer ?
#
loop_
_entity_poly.entity_id
_entity_poly.type
_entity_poly.pdbx_seq_one_letter_code
_entity_poly.pdbx_strand_id
1 'polypeptide(L)'
;MEMKKLLNQLGFSEYIAFDFETTGLSPVDDKIIEIAAIKFLNGDPVDRFVKLINPERPIDPFITDITGISDKMVKGQPIESEILDDFLEFLSDLPLVAHNISFDKSFLDTLCSRYEKKKKNNQLFDTLQSVSYTHLTLPTIYSV
;
A
#
# COMPACT_ATOMS: atom_id res chain seq x y z
N MET A 1 5.92 -16.47 5.24
CA MET A 1 5.88 -17.93 5.21
C MET A 1 4.48 -18.47 5.38
N GLU A 2 3.86 -18.16 6.49
CA GLU A 2 2.51 -18.66 6.74
C GLU A 2 1.46 -17.95 5.90
N MET A 3 1.68 -16.69 5.55
CA MET A 3 0.82 -15.99 4.61
C MET A 3 0.86 -16.67 3.24
N LYS A 4 2.05 -17.11 2.79
CA LYS A 4 2.17 -17.89 1.56
C LYS A 4 1.35 -19.15 1.64
N LYS A 5 1.44 -19.90 2.75
CA LYS A 5 0.66 -21.11 2.94
C LYS A 5 -0.84 -20.83 2.93
N LEU A 6 -1.27 -19.77 3.64
CA LEU A 6 -2.67 -19.39 3.70
C LEU A 6 -3.21 -19.09 2.30
N LEU A 7 -2.50 -18.26 1.56
CA LEU A 7 -2.92 -17.87 0.22
C LEU A 7 -2.93 -19.07 -0.74
N ASN A 8 -1.94 -19.96 -0.63
CA ASN A 8 -1.92 -21.17 -1.42
C ASN A 8 -3.10 -22.09 -1.09
N GLN A 9 -3.45 -22.21 0.18
CA GLN A 9 -4.63 -22.99 0.61
C GLN A 9 -5.92 -22.41 0.06
N LEU A 10 -5.97 -21.07 -0.12
CA LEU A 10 -7.11 -20.39 -0.71
C LEU A 10 -7.08 -20.38 -2.24
N GLY A 11 -6.06 -20.97 -2.85
CA GLY A 11 -5.94 -21.05 -4.30
C GLY A 11 -5.26 -19.87 -4.96
N PHE A 12 -4.58 -19.01 -4.19
CA PHE A 12 -3.92 -17.83 -4.73
C PHE A 12 -2.41 -18.05 -4.83
N SER A 13 -1.89 -18.06 -6.06
CA SER A 13 -0.46 -18.11 -6.31
C SER A 13 0.14 -16.72 -6.49
N GLU A 14 -0.68 -15.74 -6.84
CA GLU A 14 -0.25 -14.34 -7.00
C GLU A 14 -0.98 -13.46 -6.01
N TYR A 15 -0.27 -12.50 -5.44
CA TYR A 15 -0.86 -11.48 -4.57
C TYR A 15 0.06 -10.27 -4.49
N ILE A 16 -0.47 -9.17 -3.99
CA ILE A 16 0.30 -7.94 -3.80
C ILE A 16 0.26 -7.57 -2.32
N ALA A 17 1.44 -7.39 -1.74
CA ALA A 17 1.59 -6.79 -0.42
C ALA A 17 1.86 -5.31 -0.62
N PHE A 18 1.12 -4.45 0.10
CA PHE A 18 1.31 -3.03 -0.08
C PHE A 18 1.14 -2.26 1.22
N ASP A 19 1.66 -1.04 1.22
CA ASP A 19 1.62 -0.15 2.36
C ASP A 19 1.66 1.29 1.85
N PHE A 20 0.92 2.17 2.52
CA PHE A 20 0.94 3.61 2.27
C PHE A 20 1.57 4.33 3.44
N GLU A 21 2.43 5.31 3.13
CA GLU A 21 2.80 6.33 4.09
C GLU A 21 1.97 7.58 3.77
N THR A 22 1.46 8.24 4.80
CA THR A 22 0.51 9.33 4.66
C THR A 22 0.88 10.51 5.55
N THR A 23 0.25 11.66 5.29
CA THR A 23 0.46 12.85 6.12
C THR A 23 -0.26 12.78 7.46
N GLY A 24 -1.15 11.82 7.63
CA GLY A 24 -1.91 11.63 8.88
C GLY A 24 -2.88 10.47 8.75
N LEU A 25 -3.83 10.39 9.65
CA LEU A 25 -4.71 9.22 9.78
C LEU A 25 -6.05 9.35 9.06
N SER A 26 -6.39 10.54 8.57
CA SER A 26 -7.69 10.79 7.96
C SER A 26 -7.63 10.62 6.43
N PRO A 27 -8.30 9.62 5.87
CA PRO A 27 -8.30 9.44 4.40
C PRO A 27 -8.87 10.63 3.65
N VAL A 28 -9.79 11.37 4.25
CA VAL A 28 -10.42 12.53 3.63
C VAL A 28 -9.51 13.75 3.68
N ASP A 29 -8.87 13.98 4.83
CA ASP A 29 -8.09 15.19 5.06
C ASP A 29 -6.60 15.05 4.75
N ASP A 30 -6.09 13.83 4.79
CA ASP A 30 -4.68 13.57 4.61
C ASP A 30 -4.36 12.99 3.23
N LYS A 31 -3.08 13.02 2.90
CA LYS A 31 -2.58 12.63 1.58
C LYS A 31 -1.57 11.49 1.71
N ILE A 32 -1.49 10.69 0.65
CA ILE A 32 -0.46 9.66 0.55
C ILE A 32 0.85 10.33 0.16
N ILE A 33 1.93 9.96 0.81
CA ILE A 33 3.27 10.46 0.50
C ILE A 33 4.20 9.37 -0.02
N GLU A 34 3.84 8.11 0.16
CA GLU A 34 4.55 7.00 -0.47
C GLU A 34 3.61 5.82 -0.69
N ILE A 35 3.77 5.18 -1.84
CA ILE A 35 3.16 3.88 -2.11
C ILE A 35 4.30 2.87 -2.23
N ALA A 36 4.21 1.78 -1.48
CA ALA A 36 5.14 0.66 -1.60
C ALA A 36 4.31 -0.60 -1.80
N ALA A 37 4.47 -1.23 -2.95
CA ALA A 37 3.72 -2.45 -3.29
C ALA A 37 4.66 -3.45 -3.96
N ILE A 38 4.52 -4.71 -3.57
CA ILE A 38 5.33 -5.81 -4.12
C ILE A 38 4.38 -6.90 -4.58
N LYS A 39 4.57 -7.34 -5.81
CA LYS A 39 3.83 -8.48 -6.36
C LYS A 39 4.61 -9.75 -6.06
N PHE A 40 3.92 -10.75 -5.54
CA PHE A 40 4.47 -12.07 -5.26
C PHE A 40 3.84 -13.11 -6.18
N LEU A 41 4.67 -14.02 -6.65
CA LEU A 41 4.23 -15.18 -7.42
C LEU A 41 4.84 -16.42 -6.76
N ASN A 42 3.99 -17.32 -6.28
CA ASN A 42 4.42 -18.53 -5.56
C ASN A 42 5.35 -18.22 -4.38
N GLY A 43 5.12 -17.07 -3.76
CA GLY A 43 5.90 -16.63 -2.59
C GLY A 43 7.17 -15.87 -2.90
N ASP A 44 7.51 -15.70 -4.16
CA ASP A 44 8.70 -14.95 -4.57
C ASP A 44 8.31 -13.57 -5.08
N PRO A 45 9.06 -12.50 -4.70
CA PRO A 45 8.80 -11.18 -5.25
C PRO A 45 9.17 -11.13 -6.73
N VAL A 46 8.26 -10.71 -7.58
CA VAL A 46 8.47 -10.67 -9.04
C VAL A 46 8.34 -9.29 -9.64
N ASP A 47 7.71 -8.35 -8.94
CA ASP A 47 7.56 -6.97 -9.43
C ASP A 47 7.31 -6.05 -8.25
N ARG A 48 7.53 -4.75 -8.44
CA ARG A 48 7.31 -3.76 -7.39
C ARG A 48 6.85 -2.44 -7.97
N PHE A 49 6.08 -1.72 -7.16
CA PHE A 49 5.64 -0.36 -7.44
C PHE A 49 5.96 0.47 -6.20
N VAL A 50 7.04 1.25 -6.26
CA VAL A 50 7.47 2.07 -5.13
C VAL A 50 7.62 3.50 -5.62
N LYS A 51 6.78 4.41 -5.09
CA LYS A 51 6.72 5.80 -5.52
C LYS A 51 6.57 6.74 -4.33
N LEU A 52 7.42 7.76 -4.30
CA LEU A 52 7.17 8.93 -3.46
C LEU A 52 6.15 9.82 -4.16
N ILE A 53 5.28 10.44 -3.39
CA ILE A 53 4.19 11.26 -3.91
C ILE A 53 4.23 12.62 -3.24
N ASN A 54 4.10 13.66 -4.04
CA ASN A 54 4.03 15.02 -3.51
C ASN A 54 2.61 15.27 -2.98
N PRO A 55 2.45 15.50 -1.67
CA PRO A 55 1.12 15.74 -1.09
C PRO A 55 0.58 17.14 -1.35
N GLU A 56 1.39 18.01 -1.96
CA GLU A 56 1.02 19.42 -2.24
C GLU A 56 0.71 20.21 -0.97
N ARG A 57 1.34 19.82 0.13
CA ARG A 57 1.24 20.48 1.43
C ARG A 57 2.49 20.15 2.25
N PRO A 58 2.81 20.95 3.27
CA PRO A 58 3.91 20.61 4.17
C PRO A 58 3.63 19.31 4.90
N ILE A 59 4.69 18.54 5.13
CA ILE A 59 4.63 17.31 5.94
C ILE A 59 4.99 17.70 7.37
N ASP A 60 4.12 17.32 8.32
CA ASP A 60 4.39 17.57 9.73
C ASP A 60 5.72 16.92 10.13
N PRO A 61 6.61 17.63 10.85
CA PRO A 61 7.88 17.05 11.29
C PRO A 61 7.72 15.73 12.04
N PHE A 62 6.64 15.55 12.77
CA PHE A 62 6.33 14.29 13.45
C PHE A 62 6.19 13.15 12.44
N ILE A 63 5.53 13.40 11.32
CA ILE A 63 5.36 12.41 10.25
C ILE A 63 6.72 12.11 9.61
N THR A 64 7.54 13.13 9.37
CA THR A 64 8.89 12.92 8.84
C THR A 64 9.73 12.05 9.79
N ASP A 65 9.59 12.26 11.09
CA ASP A 65 10.31 11.45 12.07
C ASP A 65 9.89 9.99 12.04
N ILE A 66 8.61 9.72 11.84
CA ILE A 66 8.08 8.35 11.81
C ILE A 66 8.41 7.66 10.49
N THR A 67 8.22 8.36 9.37
CA THR A 67 8.30 7.74 8.04
C THR A 67 9.66 7.88 7.38
N GLY A 68 10.45 8.85 7.82
CA GLY A 68 11.70 9.20 7.15
C GLY A 68 11.50 10.04 5.89
N ILE A 69 10.26 10.43 5.58
CA ILE A 69 9.95 11.17 4.35
C ILE A 69 9.81 12.64 4.67
N SER A 70 10.64 13.47 4.02
CA SER A 70 10.69 14.90 4.23
C SER A 70 10.07 15.67 3.07
N ASP A 71 9.77 16.96 3.29
CA ASP A 71 9.29 17.83 2.23
C ASP A 71 10.25 17.85 1.04
N LYS A 72 11.54 17.84 1.31
CA LYS A 72 12.56 17.86 0.27
C LYS A 72 12.49 16.61 -0.61
N MET A 73 12.22 15.46 0.00
CA MET A 73 12.17 14.19 -0.73
C MET A 73 10.99 14.13 -1.69
N VAL A 74 9.86 14.71 -1.34
CA VAL A 74 8.65 14.65 -2.17
C VAL A 74 8.56 15.81 -3.16
N LYS A 75 9.41 16.80 -3.03
CA LYS A 75 9.45 17.93 -3.94
C LYS A 75 9.81 17.44 -5.35
N GLY A 76 9.01 17.81 -6.33
CA GLY A 76 9.22 17.35 -7.71
C GLY A 76 8.71 15.96 -8.00
N GLN A 77 8.18 15.26 -6.99
CA GLN A 77 7.56 13.96 -7.21
C GLN A 77 6.13 14.13 -7.74
N PRO A 78 5.59 13.13 -8.42
CA PRO A 78 4.23 13.22 -8.96
C PRO A 78 3.21 13.37 -7.84
N ILE A 79 2.09 13.98 -8.17
CA ILE A 79 0.94 14.04 -7.25
C ILE A 79 0.09 12.78 -7.42
N GLU A 80 -0.81 12.55 -6.48
CA GLU A 80 -1.59 11.30 -6.44
C GLU A 80 -2.42 11.06 -7.70
N SER A 81 -2.96 12.11 -8.32
CA SER A 81 -3.73 11.95 -9.56
C SER A 81 -2.89 11.49 -10.74
N GLU A 82 -1.59 11.76 -10.72
CA GLU A 82 -0.69 11.37 -11.80
C GLU A 82 -0.27 9.91 -11.74
N ILE A 83 -0.31 9.30 -10.54
CA ILE A 83 0.16 7.92 -10.38
C ILE A 83 -0.97 6.92 -10.18
N LEU A 84 -2.19 7.38 -9.96
CA LEU A 84 -3.29 6.51 -9.56
C LEU A 84 -3.61 5.45 -10.64
N ASP A 85 -3.66 5.85 -11.89
CA ASP A 85 -3.97 4.89 -12.97
C ASP A 85 -2.91 3.80 -13.06
N ASP A 86 -1.64 4.16 -12.97
CA ASP A 86 -0.54 3.19 -13.01
C ASP A 86 -0.60 2.25 -11.81
N PHE A 87 -0.93 2.79 -10.64
CA PHE A 87 -1.04 1.97 -9.44
C PHE A 87 -2.21 0.98 -9.54
N LEU A 88 -3.36 1.43 -10.01
CA LEU A 88 -4.52 0.56 -10.19
C LEU A 88 -4.24 -0.54 -11.22
N GLU A 89 -3.52 -0.21 -12.27
CA GLU A 89 -3.08 -1.19 -13.27
C GLU A 89 -2.15 -2.23 -12.63
N PHE A 90 -1.21 -1.77 -11.79
CA PHE A 90 -0.32 -2.67 -11.08
C PHE A 90 -1.09 -3.64 -10.17
N LEU A 91 -2.07 -3.13 -9.43
CA LEU A 91 -2.89 -3.96 -8.54
C LEU A 91 -3.72 -4.99 -9.30
N SER A 92 -4.21 -4.62 -10.49
CA SER A 92 -5.10 -5.48 -11.27
C SER A 92 -6.25 -5.99 -10.39
N ASP A 93 -6.61 -7.27 -10.50
CA ASP A 93 -7.65 -7.91 -9.68
C ASP A 93 -7.05 -8.87 -8.66
N LEU A 94 -5.77 -8.75 -8.38
CA LEU A 94 -5.06 -9.66 -7.49
C LEU A 94 -5.47 -9.48 -6.03
N PRO A 95 -5.33 -10.52 -5.21
CA PRO A 95 -5.49 -10.39 -3.78
C PRO A 95 -4.51 -9.37 -3.21
N LEU A 96 -4.96 -8.55 -2.28
CA LEU A 96 -4.16 -7.52 -1.64
C LEU A 96 -3.93 -7.87 -0.18
N VAL A 97 -2.70 -7.71 0.27
CA VAL A 97 -2.29 -8.01 1.64
C VAL A 97 -1.67 -6.76 2.23
N ALA A 98 -2.07 -6.40 3.43
CA ALA A 98 -1.47 -5.27 4.12
C ALA A 98 -1.52 -5.50 5.64
N HIS A 99 -0.62 -4.83 6.34
CA HIS A 99 -0.65 -4.77 7.78
C HIS A 99 -1.65 -3.68 8.17
N ASN A 100 -2.75 -4.06 8.83
CA ASN A 100 -3.89 -3.19 9.09
C ASN A 100 -4.54 -2.72 7.78
N ILE A 101 -5.07 -3.68 7.03
CA ILE A 101 -5.63 -3.44 5.69
C ILE A 101 -6.74 -2.39 5.68
N SER A 102 -7.48 -2.23 6.79
CA SER A 102 -8.56 -1.24 6.88
C SER A 102 -8.06 0.18 6.65
N PHE A 103 -6.87 0.49 7.17
CA PHE A 103 -6.26 1.80 7.00
C PHE A 103 -5.93 2.05 5.52
N ASP A 104 -5.19 1.13 4.91
CA ASP A 104 -4.77 1.28 3.52
C ASP A 104 -5.96 1.26 2.57
N LYS A 105 -6.93 0.39 2.85
CA LYS A 105 -8.17 0.32 2.05
C LYS A 105 -8.91 1.65 2.08
N SER A 106 -9.03 2.27 3.25
CA SER A 106 -9.75 3.53 3.37
C SER A 106 -9.09 4.65 2.57
N PHE A 107 -7.77 4.70 2.55
CA PHE A 107 -7.04 5.68 1.72
C PHE A 107 -7.20 5.37 0.24
N LEU A 108 -7.12 4.11 -0.15
CA LEU A 108 -7.28 3.71 -1.55
C LEU A 108 -8.69 4.01 -2.05
N ASP A 109 -9.71 3.67 -1.26
CA ASP A 109 -11.10 3.92 -1.64
C ASP A 109 -11.37 5.43 -1.78
N THR A 110 -10.86 6.23 -0.84
CA THR A 110 -11.00 7.68 -0.89
C THR A 110 -10.29 8.28 -2.10
N LEU A 111 -9.12 7.77 -2.41
CA LEU A 111 -8.34 8.21 -3.57
C LEU A 111 -9.11 7.91 -4.86
N CYS A 112 -9.63 6.70 -4.99
CA CYS A 112 -10.43 6.32 -6.16
C CYS A 112 -11.70 7.16 -6.28
N SER A 113 -12.38 7.42 -5.16
CA SER A 113 -13.57 8.26 -5.15
C SER A 113 -13.26 9.70 -5.55
N ARG A 114 -12.14 10.24 -5.04
CA ARG A 114 -11.73 11.62 -5.31
C ARG A 114 -11.52 11.88 -6.80
N TYR A 115 -10.98 10.91 -7.51
CA TYR A 115 -10.65 11.04 -8.94
C TYR A 115 -11.58 10.23 -9.83
N GLU A 116 -12.70 9.78 -9.28
CA GLU A 116 -13.73 9.04 -10.03
C GLU A 116 -13.18 7.84 -10.78
N LYS A 117 -12.29 7.09 -10.12
CA LYS A 117 -11.72 5.87 -10.67
C LYS A 117 -12.36 4.66 -10.03
N LYS A 118 -12.51 3.59 -10.81
CA LYS A 118 -12.99 2.31 -10.32
C LYS A 118 -11.81 1.35 -10.19
N LYS A 119 -11.61 0.83 -8.99
CA LYS A 119 -10.67 -0.27 -8.83
C LYS A 119 -11.42 -1.59 -9.01
N LYS A 120 -10.70 -2.63 -9.36
CA LYS A 120 -11.27 -3.97 -9.48
C LYS A 120 -11.60 -4.52 -8.10
N ASN A 121 -12.39 -5.58 -8.08
CA ASN A 121 -12.82 -6.20 -6.83
C ASN A 121 -11.72 -7.11 -6.31
N ASN A 122 -10.78 -6.53 -5.57
CA ASN A 122 -9.67 -7.26 -4.99
C ASN A 122 -10.08 -7.88 -3.67
N GLN A 123 -9.72 -9.13 -3.44
CA GLN A 123 -9.86 -9.74 -2.12
C GLN A 123 -8.79 -9.14 -1.20
N LEU A 124 -9.14 -8.94 0.07
CA LEU A 124 -8.30 -8.26 1.04
C LEU A 124 -7.92 -9.18 2.18
N PHE A 125 -6.66 -9.18 2.55
CA PHE A 125 -6.13 -9.98 3.64
C PHE A 125 -5.32 -9.09 4.58
N ASP A 126 -5.59 -9.22 5.88
CA ASP A 126 -4.96 -8.41 6.91
C ASP A 126 -3.97 -9.26 7.70
N THR A 127 -2.68 -8.92 7.62
CA THR A 127 -1.65 -9.64 8.38
C THR A 127 -1.80 -9.41 9.87
N LEU A 128 -2.37 -8.28 10.28
CA LEU A 128 -2.58 -7.99 11.69
C LEU A 128 -3.57 -8.97 12.32
N GLN A 129 -4.63 -9.33 11.60
CA GLN A 129 -5.59 -10.33 12.05
C GLN A 129 -4.98 -11.73 12.03
N SER A 130 -4.20 -12.04 11.01
CA SER A 130 -3.51 -13.33 10.90
C SER A 130 -2.48 -13.51 12.01
N VAL A 131 -1.80 -12.42 12.40
CA VAL A 131 -0.80 -12.43 13.47
C VAL A 131 -1.38 -12.89 14.79
N SER A 132 -2.65 -12.61 15.07
CA SER A 132 -3.29 -13.06 16.30
C SER A 132 -3.26 -14.58 16.47
N TYR A 133 -3.08 -15.31 15.38
CA TYR A 133 -3.05 -16.78 15.40
C TYR A 133 -1.65 -17.35 15.16
N THR A 134 -0.86 -16.71 14.34
CA THR A 134 0.33 -17.34 13.77
C THR A 134 1.59 -16.50 13.85
N HIS A 135 1.54 -15.28 14.36
CA HIS A 135 2.66 -14.35 14.38
C HIS A 135 3.26 -14.09 13.00
N LEU A 136 2.39 -13.97 12.01
CA LEU A 136 2.81 -13.69 10.65
C LEU A 136 3.37 -12.28 10.54
N THR A 137 4.45 -12.16 9.77
CA THR A 137 4.99 -10.86 9.41
C THR A 137 5.16 -10.80 7.91
N LEU A 138 4.81 -9.66 7.31
CA LEU A 138 5.19 -9.40 5.94
C LEU A 138 6.68 -9.09 5.90
N PRO A 139 7.37 -9.47 4.82
CA PRO A 139 8.70 -8.94 4.58
C PRO A 139 8.63 -7.43 4.62
N THR A 140 9.58 -6.80 5.29
CA THR A 140 9.59 -5.35 5.40
C THR A 140 9.82 -4.74 4.04
N ILE A 141 8.83 -4.01 3.54
CA ILE A 141 8.90 -3.39 2.22
C ILE A 141 10.03 -2.37 2.17
N TYR A 142 10.32 -1.75 3.30
CA TYR A 142 11.32 -0.69 3.42
C TYR A 142 12.74 -1.18 3.69
N SER A 143 12.93 -2.43 3.97
CA SER A 143 14.25 -3.00 4.30
C SER A 143 14.98 -3.51 3.05
N VAL A 144 14.81 -2.82 1.99
CA VAL A 144 15.39 -3.23 0.70
C VAL A 144 16.68 -2.49 0.45
#